data_a5ee55382a564e52bfa38957b4d3f6c1
#
_entry.id   a5ee55382a564e52bfa38957b4d3f6c1
#
_cell.length_a   1.000
_cell.length_b   1.000
_cell.length_c   1.000
_cell.angle_alpha   90.00
_cell.angle_beta   90.00
_cell.angle_gamma   90.00
#
_symmetry.space_group_name_H-M   'P 1'
#
loop_
_entity.id
_entity.type
_entity.pdbx_description
1 polymer ?
#
loop_
_entity_poly.entity_id
_entity_poly.type
_entity_poly.pdbx_seq_one_letter_code
_entity_poly.pdbx_strand_id
1 'polypeptide(L)'
;MENKLTVKDAKVRDQIVLVRTDYNVPLKDGEVESDFRIHASLPTINYLREKGAKKIILISHLGRPEGKKVKELSLKPVALKLAELLPGVPVEFVDDVSGPDVEDAVNHLKKGGVLLLENLRFYPGEEKNSESFINEIIDTTGATVFVQDGFAVIHRAHASTSAVAKNLPVYAGLLLEKEITSLEKVLAHPKKPLMLMLGGAKVDDKAPLIEAFKSKADQICIGGKIAADGAVQPADNIYIAEDFDEDGEGHKLDCGPVSTAKFVDFAKASKTVIWNGLLGKAEDVAFATASTIFLKTLGENPNIESIILVGDTTAFAEELMKEDDALKFTLLSTGGGAALEFLSGNTLPGLEAIENK
;
A
#
# COMPACT_ATOMS: atom_id res chain seq x y z
N MET A 1 -8.79 9.27 -10.78
CA MET A 1 -7.85 10.40 -10.53
C MET A 1 -8.05 11.59 -11.49
N GLU A 2 -8.68 11.43 -12.64
CA GLU A 2 -8.77 12.51 -13.65
C GLU A 2 -9.37 13.83 -13.10
N ASN A 3 -10.33 13.74 -12.20
CA ASN A 3 -11.02 14.90 -11.62
C ASN A 3 -10.42 15.36 -10.26
N LYS A 4 -9.35 14.76 -9.76
CA LYS A 4 -8.73 15.11 -8.47
C LYS A 4 -7.44 15.91 -8.67
N LEU A 5 -7.19 16.89 -7.80
CA LEU A 5 -5.94 17.62 -7.77
C LEU A 5 -4.79 16.70 -7.35
N THR A 6 -3.65 16.83 -8.02
CA THR A 6 -2.43 16.09 -7.72
C THR A 6 -1.31 17.04 -7.29
N VAL A 7 -0.25 16.53 -6.76
CA VAL A 7 0.93 17.32 -6.40
C VAL A 7 1.50 18.12 -7.57
N LYS A 8 1.16 17.76 -8.81
CA LYS A 8 1.54 18.50 -10.03
C LYS A 8 0.78 19.81 -10.18
N ASP A 9 -0.40 19.88 -9.60
CA ASP A 9 -1.28 21.07 -9.60
C ASP A 9 -0.94 22.03 -8.42
N ALA A 10 -0.17 21.54 -7.43
CA ALA A 10 0.15 22.27 -6.20
C ALA A 10 1.25 23.33 -6.39
N LYS A 11 1.07 24.51 -5.80
CA LYS A 11 2.09 25.55 -5.72
C LYS A 11 3.01 25.30 -4.53
N VAL A 12 4.00 24.44 -4.68
CA VAL A 12 4.87 23.98 -3.58
C VAL A 12 6.17 24.78 -3.40
N ARG A 13 6.55 25.63 -4.38
CA ARG A 13 7.79 26.42 -4.31
C ARG A 13 7.79 27.33 -3.08
N ASP A 14 8.87 27.24 -2.30
CA ASP A 14 9.08 27.99 -1.05
C ASP A 14 8.03 27.75 0.05
N GLN A 15 7.20 26.69 -0.10
CA GLN A 15 6.22 26.26 0.89
C GLN A 15 6.78 25.16 1.82
N ILE A 16 6.22 25.08 3.02
CA ILE A 16 6.37 23.93 3.91
C ILE A 16 5.24 22.94 3.55
N VAL A 17 5.61 21.76 3.10
CA VAL A 17 4.68 20.74 2.62
C VAL A 17 4.60 19.62 3.63
N LEU A 18 3.40 19.35 4.15
CA LEU A 18 3.09 18.21 4.99
C LEU A 18 2.67 17.04 4.10
N VAL A 19 3.34 15.90 4.23
CA VAL A 19 3.12 14.72 3.38
C VAL A 19 2.72 13.53 4.23
N ARG A 20 1.55 12.95 3.97
CA ARG A 20 1.13 11.69 4.58
C ARG A 20 1.65 10.52 3.77
N THR A 21 2.60 9.81 4.32
CA THR A 21 3.18 8.58 3.76
C THR A 21 2.63 7.34 4.47
N ASP A 22 2.86 6.17 3.95
CA ASP A 22 2.62 4.91 4.66
C ASP A 22 3.94 4.18 4.92
N TYR A 23 4.44 4.32 6.15
CA TYR A 23 5.65 3.67 6.63
C TYR A 23 5.34 2.56 7.66
N ASN A 24 4.17 1.94 7.52
CA ASN A 24 3.83 0.74 8.29
C ASN A 24 4.59 -0.47 7.73
N VAL A 25 5.89 -0.46 7.93
CA VAL A 25 6.84 -1.48 7.47
C VAL A 25 7.15 -2.50 8.58
N PRO A 26 7.51 -3.75 8.24
CA PRO A 26 7.99 -4.70 9.24
C PRO A 26 9.35 -4.25 9.79
N LEU A 27 9.48 -4.34 11.13
CA LEU A 27 10.74 -4.13 11.83
C LEU A 27 11.22 -5.46 12.42
N LYS A 28 12.52 -5.72 12.30
CA LYS A 28 13.19 -6.85 12.93
C LYS A 28 14.44 -6.35 13.63
N ASP A 29 14.57 -6.69 14.92
CA ASP A 29 15.69 -6.27 15.76
C ASP A 29 15.95 -4.74 15.76
N GLY A 30 14.87 -3.93 15.57
CA GLY A 30 14.93 -2.48 15.53
C GLY A 30 15.35 -1.88 14.18
N GLU A 31 15.46 -2.68 13.15
CA GLU A 31 15.77 -2.27 11.77
C GLU A 31 14.60 -2.53 10.83
N VAL A 32 14.56 -1.81 9.71
CA VAL A 32 13.56 -2.00 8.65
C VAL A 32 13.89 -3.28 7.87
N GLU A 33 12.98 -4.26 7.92
CA GLU A 33 13.14 -5.54 7.22
C GLU A 33 12.76 -5.43 5.74
N SER A 34 11.70 -4.67 5.41
CA SER A 34 11.31 -4.35 4.03
C SER A 34 11.14 -2.85 3.88
N ASP A 35 11.82 -2.25 2.93
CA ASP A 35 11.81 -0.80 2.67
C ASP A 35 10.94 -0.39 1.46
N PHE A 36 10.17 -1.33 0.90
CA PHE A 36 9.32 -1.12 -0.27
C PHE A 36 8.41 0.11 -0.17
N ARG A 37 7.71 0.27 0.95
CA ARG A 37 6.81 1.41 1.17
C ARG A 37 7.59 2.72 1.29
N ILE A 38 8.81 2.67 1.81
CA ILE A 38 9.70 3.82 1.87
C ILE A 38 10.14 4.20 0.46
N HIS A 39 10.60 3.23 -0.33
CA HIS A 39 10.94 3.41 -1.74
C HIS A 39 9.76 3.97 -2.56
N ALA A 40 8.55 3.46 -2.33
CA ALA A 40 7.35 3.90 -3.04
C ALA A 40 7.04 5.40 -2.83
N SER A 41 7.44 6.00 -1.71
CA SER A 41 7.25 7.43 -1.41
C SER A 41 8.31 8.36 -2.03
N LEU A 42 9.47 7.83 -2.41
CA LEU A 42 10.60 8.63 -2.91
C LEU A 42 10.26 9.49 -4.13
N PRO A 43 9.49 9.03 -5.12
CA PRO A 43 9.08 9.86 -6.26
C PRO A 43 8.38 11.15 -5.83
N THR A 44 7.47 11.09 -4.87
CA THR A 44 6.77 12.28 -4.36
C THR A 44 7.72 13.22 -3.62
N ILE A 45 8.58 12.68 -2.75
CA ILE A 45 9.58 13.48 -2.02
C ILE A 45 10.53 14.18 -2.99
N ASN A 46 11.09 13.46 -3.96
CA ASN A 46 12.00 14.02 -4.95
C ASN A 46 11.31 15.08 -5.83
N TYR A 47 10.07 14.82 -6.26
CA TYR A 47 9.28 15.80 -7.01
C TYR A 47 9.11 17.12 -6.24
N LEU A 48 8.72 17.05 -4.96
CA LEU A 48 8.57 18.24 -4.11
C LEU A 48 9.87 19.03 -3.98
N ARG A 49 11.00 18.34 -3.82
CA ARG A 49 12.34 18.95 -3.76
C ARG A 49 12.71 19.61 -5.08
N GLU A 50 12.52 18.95 -6.20
CA GLU A 50 12.78 19.49 -7.54
C GLU A 50 11.92 20.71 -7.85
N LYS A 51 10.67 20.73 -7.36
CA LYS A 51 9.76 21.88 -7.49
C LYS A 51 10.05 23.02 -6.51
N GLY A 52 11.06 22.85 -5.64
CA GLY A 52 11.56 23.90 -4.76
C GLY A 52 10.76 24.07 -3.46
N ALA A 53 10.16 23.02 -2.94
CA ALA A 53 9.59 23.04 -1.60
C ALA A 53 10.63 23.54 -0.59
N LYS A 54 10.19 24.42 0.35
CA LYS A 54 11.08 24.95 1.38
C LYS A 54 11.50 23.88 2.37
N LYS A 55 10.54 23.10 2.85
CA LYS A 55 10.71 21.99 3.79
C LYS A 55 9.67 20.93 3.49
N ILE A 56 10.00 19.67 3.71
CA ILE A 56 9.10 18.52 3.53
C ILE A 56 8.96 17.83 4.87
N ILE A 57 7.77 17.88 5.44
CA ILE A 57 7.45 17.26 6.73
C ILE A 57 6.67 15.98 6.45
N LEU A 58 7.24 14.84 6.80
CA LEU A 58 6.61 13.54 6.62
C LEU A 58 5.88 13.12 7.89
N ILE A 59 4.65 12.67 7.74
CA ILE A 59 3.86 12.08 8.80
C ILE A 59 3.41 10.69 8.39
N SER A 60 3.48 9.75 9.33
CA SER A 60 3.13 8.37 9.08
C SER A 60 2.67 7.65 10.34
N HIS A 61 2.42 6.36 10.22
CA HIS A 61 2.14 5.47 11.34
C HIS A 61 2.93 4.17 11.20
N LEU A 62 3.09 3.49 12.32
CA LEU A 62 3.68 2.15 12.41
C LEU A 62 2.90 1.32 13.43
N GLY A 63 2.44 0.15 13.03
CA GLY A 63 1.73 -0.78 13.90
C GLY A 63 0.39 -0.27 14.44
N ARG A 64 0.02 -0.79 15.61
CA ARG A 64 -1.23 -0.46 16.32
C ARG A 64 -0.96 -0.21 17.81
N PRO A 65 -0.39 0.93 18.16
CA PRO A 65 -0.02 1.27 19.55
C PRO A 65 -1.19 1.71 20.44
N GLU A 66 -2.42 1.79 19.88
CA GLU A 66 -3.65 2.12 20.62
C GLU A 66 -3.58 3.45 21.40
N GLY A 67 -2.97 4.47 20.78
CA GLY A 67 -2.87 5.80 21.37
C GLY A 67 -1.82 5.93 22.48
N LYS A 68 -0.81 5.07 22.52
CA LYS A 68 0.27 5.08 23.51
C LYS A 68 1.63 5.11 22.82
N LYS A 69 2.61 5.77 23.44
CA LYS A 69 4.01 5.70 22.97
C LYS A 69 4.56 4.29 23.28
N VAL A 70 4.90 3.55 22.22
CA VAL A 70 5.48 2.21 22.25
C VAL A 70 6.82 2.27 21.53
N LYS A 71 7.92 2.08 22.23
CA LYS A 71 9.28 2.28 21.73
C LYS A 71 9.58 1.45 20.47
N GLU A 72 9.08 0.23 20.42
CA GLU A 72 9.26 -0.73 19.33
C GLU A 72 8.49 -0.31 18.06
N LEU A 73 7.58 0.65 18.18
CA LEU A 73 6.77 1.20 17.07
C LEU A 73 7.16 2.65 16.74
N SER A 74 8.34 3.11 17.18
CA SER A 74 8.89 4.41 16.77
C SER A 74 9.26 4.40 15.29
N LEU A 75 9.04 5.52 14.61
CA LEU A 75 9.45 5.74 13.21
C LEU A 75 10.95 6.08 13.06
N LYS A 76 11.72 6.12 14.13
CA LYS A 76 13.15 6.40 14.07
C LYS A 76 13.94 5.46 13.14
N PRO A 77 13.74 4.12 13.15
CA PRO A 77 14.39 3.23 12.19
C PRO A 77 14.04 3.56 10.73
N VAL A 78 12.80 3.98 10.48
CA VAL A 78 12.34 4.41 9.15
C VAL A 78 13.07 5.68 8.71
N ALA A 79 13.28 6.65 9.60
CA ALA A 79 14.03 7.86 9.29
C ALA A 79 15.50 7.56 8.91
N LEU A 80 16.14 6.61 9.60
CA LEU A 80 17.49 6.16 9.27
C LEU A 80 17.53 5.52 7.87
N LYS A 81 16.60 4.62 7.57
CA LYS A 81 16.49 4.00 6.24
C LYS A 81 16.21 5.04 5.16
N LEU A 82 15.31 6.00 5.42
CA LEU A 82 15.01 7.08 4.47
C LEU A 82 16.25 7.95 4.18
N ALA A 83 17.10 8.19 5.18
CA ALA A 83 18.36 8.93 4.99
C ALA A 83 19.34 8.18 4.09
N GLU A 84 19.41 6.84 4.18
CA GLU A 84 20.21 6.00 3.27
C GLU A 84 19.69 6.09 1.83
N LEU A 85 18.38 6.12 1.64
CA LEU A 85 17.71 6.16 0.33
C LEU A 85 17.68 7.55 -0.32
N LEU A 86 18.01 8.61 0.44
CA LEU A 86 18.08 9.99 -0.03
C LEU A 86 19.49 10.58 0.15
N PRO A 87 20.51 10.03 -0.52
CA PRO A 87 21.88 10.48 -0.33
C PRO A 87 22.05 11.98 -0.68
N GLY A 88 22.70 12.72 0.22
CA GLY A 88 22.89 14.16 0.07
C GLY A 88 21.69 15.03 0.42
N VAL A 89 20.61 14.46 0.88
CA VAL A 89 19.44 15.17 1.43
C VAL A 89 19.53 15.20 2.95
N PRO A 90 19.38 16.35 3.62
CA PRO A 90 19.19 16.37 5.06
C PRO A 90 17.88 15.66 5.41
N VAL A 91 17.97 14.50 6.08
CA VAL A 91 16.81 13.78 6.63
C VAL A 91 16.95 13.78 8.15
N GLU A 92 15.98 14.35 8.81
CA GLU A 92 15.94 14.49 10.28
C GLU A 92 14.73 13.75 10.85
N PHE A 93 14.79 13.43 12.13
CA PHE A 93 13.71 12.78 12.89
C PHE A 93 13.50 13.53 14.20
N VAL A 94 12.25 13.68 14.59
CA VAL A 94 11.87 14.23 15.90
C VAL A 94 10.91 13.26 16.61
N ASP A 95 11.17 13.02 17.90
CA ASP A 95 10.43 12.04 18.73
C ASP A 95 9.10 12.62 19.27
N ASP A 96 8.44 13.44 18.44
CA ASP A 96 7.11 13.96 18.71
C ASP A 96 6.39 14.32 17.38
N VAL A 97 5.12 14.73 17.45
CA VAL A 97 4.32 15.14 16.28
C VAL A 97 3.94 16.62 16.33
N SER A 98 4.07 17.27 17.48
CA SER A 98 3.78 18.69 17.72
C SER A 98 4.58 19.22 18.90
N GLY A 99 4.48 20.53 19.18
CA GLY A 99 5.13 21.17 20.32
C GLY A 99 6.53 21.72 20.03
N PRO A 100 7.23 22.22 21.08
CA PRO A 100 8.46 23.01 20.91
C PRO A 100 9.59 22.27 20.19
N ASP A 101 9.78 20.98 20.45
CA ASP A 101 10.84 20.18 19.83
C ASP A 101 10.62 20.02 18.32
N VAL A 102 9.35 19.88 17.89
CA VAL A 102 8.98 19.84 16.48
C VAL A 102 9.19 21.22 15.84
N GLU A 103 8.77 22.29 16.50
CA GLU A 103 8.96 23.66 16.01
C GLU A 103 10.46 23.98 15.82
N ASP A 104 11.29 23.61 16.79
CA ASP A 104 12.74 23.77 16.71
C ASP A 104 13.34 22.94 15.57
N ALA A 105 12.96 21.67 15.42
CA ALA A 105 13.41 20.81 14.32
C ALA A 105 13.00 21.41 12.96
N VAL A 106 11.76 21.87 12.82
CA VAL A 106 11.30 22.54 11.60
C VAL A 106 12.12 23.80 11.35
N ASN A 107 12.38 24.62 12.35
CA ASN A 107 13.14 25.88 12.19
C ASN A 107 14.57 25.64 11.72
N HIS A 108 15.25 24.64 12.26
CA HIS A 108 16.65 24.29 11.92
C HIS A 108 16.78 23.51 10.60
N LEU A 109 15.72 22.85 10.13
CA LEU A 109 15.75 22.09 8.90
C LEU A 109 16.13 22.96 7.70
N LYS A 110 17.15 22.55 6.96
CA LYS A 110 17.63 23.27 5.77
C LYS A 110 16.60 23.25 4.64
N LYS A 111 16.66 24.25 3.75
CA LYS A 111 15.80 24.30 2.56
C LYS A 111 15.95 23.02 1.72
N GLY A 112 14.81 22.42 1.35
CA GLY A 112 14.74 21.14 0.64
C GLY A 112 15.05 19.91 1.50
N GLY A 113 15.21 20.10 2.83
CA GLY A 113 15.36 19.01 3.80
C GLY A 113 14.04 18.32 4.08
N VAL A 114 14.15 17.12 4.64
CA VAL A 114 13.06 16.23 5.00
C VAL A 114 13.07 16.00 6.51
N LEU A 115 11.93 16.20 7.18
CA LEU A 115 11.75 15.89 8.59
C LEU A 115 10.66 14.82 8.73
N LEU A 116 10.97 13.70 9.34
CA LEU A 116 9.98 12.69 9.71
C LEU A 116 9.56 12.92 11.17
N LEU A 117 8.27 13.11 11.41
CA LEU A 117 7.70 13.17 12.74
C LEU A 117 7.47 11.75 13.29
N GLU A 118 7.26 11.66 14.61
CA GLU A 118 6.99 10.38 15.27
C GLU A 118 5.62 9.80 14.87
N ASN A 119 5.38 8.55 15.24
CA ASN A 119 4.21 7.76 14.90
C ASN A 119 2.90 8.43 15.35
N LEU A 120 2.09 8.86 14.36
CA LEU A 120 0.80 9.52 14.62
C LEU A 120 -0.13 8.71 15.52
N ARG A 121 -0.06 7.37 15.45
CA ARG A 121 -0.91 6.48 16.24
C ARG A 121 -0.52 6.38 17.71
N PHE A 122 0.57 7.02 18.13
CA PHE A 122 0.84 7.22 19.54
C PHE A 122 -0.16 8.18 20.19
N TYR A 123 -0.89 8.92 19.37
CA TYR A 123 -1.85 9.94 19.81
C TYR A 123 -3.28 9.51 19.42
N PRO A 124 -4.18 9.41 20.40
CA PRO A 124 -5.57 8.97 20.12
C PRO A 124 -6.32 9.85 19.12
N GLY A 125 -5.87 11.09 18.91
CA GLY A 125 -6.46 12.05 17.97
C GLY A 125 -6.39 11.59 16.52
N GLU A 126 -5.37 10.83 16.14
CA GLU A 126 -5.22 10.32 14.78
C GLU A 126 -6.40 9.41 14.41
N GLU A 127 -6.59 8.31 15.15
CA GLU A 127 -7.63 7.32 14.83
C GLU A 127 -9.05 7.83 15.12
N LYS A 128 -9.20 8.85 15.99
CA LYS A 128 -10.48 9.52 16.27
C LYS A 128 -10.86 10.58 15.23
N ASN A 129 -10.06 10.75 14.18
CA ASN A 129 -10.28 11.80 13.17
C ASN A 129 -10.41 13.21 13.78
N SER A 130 -9.56 13.50 14.79
CA SER A 130 -9.62 14.75 15.54
C SER A 130 -9.05 15.92 14.73
N GLU A 131 -9.90 16.92 14.50
CA GLU A 131 -9.50 18.17 13.85
C GLU A 131 -8.50 18.97 14.70
N SER A 132 -8.68 19.01 16.02
CA SER A 132 -7.73 19.70 16.90
C SER A 132 -6.34 19.07 16.87
N PHE A 133 -6.25 17.75 16.78
CA PHE A 133 -4.97 17.04 16.69
C PHE A 133 -4.20 17.39 15.40
N ILE A 134 -4.87 17.35 14.26
CA ILE A 134 -4.19 17.67 13.00
C ILE A 134 -3.85 19.15 12.89
N ASN A 135 -4.70 20.04 13.46
CA ASN A 135 -4.41 21.48 13.50
C ASN A 135 -3.18 21.79 14.34
N GLU A 136 -3.00 21.14 15.47
CA GLU A 136 -1.80 21.30 16.28
C GLU A 136 -0.53 20.95 15.50
N ILE A 137 -0.56 19.89 14.68
CA ILE A 137 0.55 19.53 13.79
C ILE A 137 0.76 20.59 12.71
N ILE A 138 -0.31 21.06 12.09
CA ILE A 138 -0.26 22.10 11.04
C ILE A 138 0.34 23.40 11.60
N ASP A 139 -0.15 23.86 12.74
CA ASP A 139 0.29 25.10 13.37
C ASP A 139 1.76 25.01 13.80
N THR A 140 2.16 23.88 14.44
CA THR A 140 3.54 23.65 14.90
C THR A 140 4.52 23.57 13.72
N THR A 141 4.14 22.94 12.61
CA THR A 141 5.01 22.79 11.45
C THR A 141 4.99 24.00 10.52
N GLY A 142 3.97 24.85 10.59
CA GLY A 142 3.74 25.95 9.66
C GLY A 142 3.44 25.46 8.24
N ALA A 143 2.93 24.25 8.09
CA ALA A 143 2.60 23.67 6.79
C ALA A 143 1.46 24.46 6.11
N THR A 144 1.57 24.66 4.81
CA THR A 144 0.61 25.42 4.00
C THR A 144 0.00 24.59 2.87
N VAL A 145 0.55 23.39 2.63
CA VAL A 145 0.11 22.44 1.59
C VAL A 145 0.15 21.04 2.19
N PHE A 146 -0.88 20.26 1.91
CA PHE A 146 -0.93 18.86 2.29
C PHE A 146 -0.90 17.94 1.06
N VAL A 147 -0.05 16.91 1.11
CA VAL A 147 0.03 15.87 0.09
C VAL A 147 -0.32 14.53 0.70
N GLN A 148 -1.40 13.92 0.23
CA GLN A 148 -1.79 12.56 0.57
C GLN A 148 -1.08 11.58 -0.36
N ASP A 149 -0.12 10.81 0.16
CA ASP A 149 0.65 9.82 -0.60
C ASP A 149 0.56 8.40 -0.02
N GLY A 150 -0.12 8.25 1.12
CA GLY A 150 -0.28 6.97 1.82
C GLY A 150 -1.51 6.20 1.36
N PHE A 151 -1.47 5.52 0.21
CA PHE A 151 -2.61 4.79 -0.34
C PHE A 151 -3.21 3.77 0.65
N ALA A 152 -2.39 3.04 1.39
CA ALA A 152 -2.87 2.00 2.31
C ALA A 152 -3.77 2.50 3.46
N VAL A 153 -3.81 3.81 3.73
CA VAL A 153 -4.59 4.37 4.86
C VAL A 153 -5.83 5.16 4.45
N ILE A 154 -5.99 5.49 3.16
CA ILE A 154 -7.08 6.38 2.71
C ILE A 154 -8.49 5.78 2.82
N HIS A 155 -8.61 4.47 3.07
CA HIS A 155 -9.89 3.81 3.34
C HIS A 155 -10.44 4.09 4.75
N ARG A 156 -9.67 4.78 5.59
CA ARG A 156 -10.05 5.11 6.97
C ARG A 156 -10.18 6.62 7.15
N ALA A 157 -11.22 7.06 7.84
CA ALA A 157 -11.38 8.45 8.24
C ALA A 157 -10.55 8.71 9.50
N HIS A 158 -9.26 9.07 9.33
CA HIS A 158 -8.34 9.48 10.37
C HIS A 158 -8.01 10.97 10.25
N ALA A 159 -7.39 11.56 11.28
CA ALA A 159 -7.05 12.98 11.27
C ALA A 159 -6.17 13.36 10.07
N SER A 160 -5.15 12.54 9.77
CA SER A 160 -4.22 12.74 8.66
C SER A 160 -4.73 12.27 7.29
N THR A 161 -5.95 11.73 7.20
CA THR A 161 -6.55 11.30 5.92
C THR A 161 -7.81 12.07 5.57
N SER A 162 -8.55 12.56 6.56
CA SER A 162 -9.87 13.16 6.38
C SER A 162 -9.98 14.56 7.00
N ALA A 163 -9.74 14.69 8.34
CA ALA A 163 -9.91 15.98 9.01
C ALA A 163 -8.97 17.07 8.47
N VAL A 164 -7.79 16.71 7.99
CA VAL A 164 -6.78 17.63 7.43
C VAL A 164 -7.34 18.51 6.30
N ALA A 165 -8.28 18.01 5.51
CA ALA A 165 -8.88 18.72 4.39
C ALA A 165 -9.71 19.95 4.79
N LYS A 166 -10.04 20.08 6.07
CA LYS A 166 -10.74 21.28 6.57
C LYS A 166 -9.84 22.51 6.69
N ASN A 167 -8.53 22.30 6.75
CA ASN A 167 -7.57 23.35 7.10
C ASN A 167 -6.46 23.56 6.09
N LEU A 168 -6.17 22.58 5.25
CA LEU A 168 -5.18 22.68 4.18
C LEU A 168 -5.76 22.20 2.84
N PRO A 169 -5.33 22.78 1.71
CA PRO A 169 -5.59 22.20 0.42
C PRO A 169 -4.89 20.85 0.29
N VAL A 170 -5.62 19.81 -0.12
CA VAL A 170 -5.16 18.42 -0.20
C VAL A 170 -4.93 18.02 -1.64
N TYR A 171 -3.74 17.52 -1.92
CA TYR A 171 -3.33 17.02 -3.24
C TYR A 171 -2.93 15.56 -3.16
N ALA A 172 -3.21 14.77 -4.20
CA ALA A 172 -2.67 13.43 -4.30
C ALA A 172 -1.17 13.47 -4.62
N GLY A 173 -0.36 12.69 -3.89
CA GLY A 173 1.02 12.43 -4.24
C GLY A 173 1.14 11.50 -5.46
N LEU A 174 2.35 11.34 -5.97
CA LEU A 174 2.60 10.54 -7.18
C LEU A 174 2.33 9.04 -6.96
N LEU A 175 2.59 8.52 -5.75
CA LEU A 175 2.27 7.14 -5.40
C LEU A 175 0.75 6.94 -5.41
N LEU A 176 0.01 7.79 -4.71
CA LEU A 176 -1.45 7.71 -4.66
C LEU A 176 -2.07 7.86 -6.05
N GLU A 177 -1.59 8.81 -6.86
CA GLU A 177 -2.03 8.99 -8.25
C GLU A 177 -1.83 7.72 -9.07
N LYS A 178 -0.65 7.09 -9.00
CA LYS A 178 -0.31 5.85 -9.70
C LYS A 178 -1.22 4.69 -9.29
N GLU A 179 -1.39 4.49 -7.97
CA GLU A 179 -2.21 3.39 -7.42
C GLU A 179 -3.67 3.52 -7.89
N ILE A 180 -4.29 4.65 -7.64
CA ILE A 180 -5.70 4.88 -8.00
C ILE A 180 -5.90 4.82 -9.51
N THR A 181 -5.04 5.47 -10.31
CA THR A 181 -5.19 5.45 -11.78
C THR A 181 -5.08 4.03 -12.33
N SER A 182 -4.18 3.21 -11.78
CA SER A 182 -4.03 1.81 -12.20
C SER A 182 -5.29 0.99 -11.88
N LEU A 183 -5.86 1.17 -10.68
CA LEU A 183 -7.06 0.47 -10.25
C LEU A 183 -8.31 0.96 -11.00
N GLU A 184 -8.47 2.27 -11.22
CA GLU A 184 -9.56 2.84 -12.04
C GLU A 184 -9.57 2.26 -13.45
N LYS A 185 -8.38 2.17 -14.08
CA LYS A 185 -8.25 1.62 -15.44
C LYS A 185 -8.74 0.18 -15.51
N VAL A 186 -8.39 -0.64 -14.51
CA VAL A 186 -8.82 -2.04 -14.45
C VAL A 186 -10.31 -2.18 -14.17
N LEU A 187 -10.89 -1.28 -13.36
CA LEU A 187 -12.34 -1.29 -13.11
C LEU A 187 -13.16 -0.86 -14.32
N ALA A 188 -12.70 0.18 -15.02
CA ALA A 188 -13.46 0.78 -16.13
C ALA A 188 -13.21 0.07 -17.46
N HIS A 189 -11.96 -0.26 -17.77
CA HIS A 189 -11.54 -0.75 -19.09
C HIS A 189 -10.45 -1.83 -18.97
N PRO A 190 -10.70 -2.98 -18.31
CA PRO A 190 -9.73 -4.07 -18.24
C PRO A 190 -9.45 -4.63 -19.62
N LYS A 191 -8.20 -4.93 -19.93
CA LYS A 191 -7.88 -5.72 -21.11
C LYS A 191 -8.36 -7.15 -20.88
N LYS A 192 -9.20 -7.64 -21.78
CA LYS A 192 -9.79 -8.98 -21.72
C LYS A 192 -8.91 -10.03 -22.43
N PRO A 193 -8.88 -11.30 -21.94
CA PRO A 193 -9.59 -11.81 -20.76
C PRO A 193 -9.04 -11.27 -19.44
N LEU A 194 -9.92 -11.02 -18.46
CA LEU A 194 -9.61 -10.60 -17.10
C LEU A 194 -9.69 -11.79 -16.15
N MET A 195 -8.59 -12.07 -15.43
CA MET A 195 -8.54 -13.05 -14.36
C MET A 195 -8.46 -12.36 -13.01
N LEU A 196 -9.25 -12.84 -12.05
CA LEU A 196 -9.12 -12.52 -10.64
C LEU A 196 -8.59 -13.74 -9.90
N MET A 197 -7.41 -13.65 -9.28
CA MET A 197 -6.82 -14.69 -8.43
C MET A 197 -6.95 -14.31 -6.97
N LEU A 198 -7.56 -15.18 -6.16
CA LEU A 198 -7.77 -14.96 -4.74
C LEU A 198 -7.20 -16.11 -3.93
N GLY A 199 -6.42 -15.78 -2.93
CA GLY A 199 -5.84 -16.70 -1.95
C GLY A 199 -5.94 -16.16 -0.53
N GLY A 200 -5.07 -16.66 0.36
CA GLY A 200 -5.03 -16.29 1.77
C GLY A 200 -6.04 -17.04 2.61
N ALA A 201 -6.27 -16.57 3.86
CA ALA A 201 -7.00 -17.34 4.87
C ALA A 201 -8.40 -16.80 5.22
N LYS A 202 -8.72 -15.53 4.91
CA LYS A 202 -9.96 -14.89 5.35
C LYS A 202 -10.91 -14.67 4.19
N VAL A 203 -12.01 -15.41 4.15
CA VAL A 203 -13.03 -15.31 3.09
C VAL A 203 -13.83 -14.02 3.18
N ASP A 204 -14.10 -13.54 4.40
CA ASP A 204 -14.91 -12.33 4.60
C ASP A 204 -14.30 -11.10 3.92
N ASP A 205 -12.97 -11.00 3.90
CA ASP A 205 -12.24 -9.93 3.24
C ASP A 205 -12.30 -10.05 1.69
N LYS A 206 -12.64 -11.22 1.15
CA LYS A 206 -12.66 -11.53 -0.30
C LYS A 206 -14.06 -11.54 -0.90
N ALA A 207 -15.08 -11.87 -0.11
CA ALA A 207 -16.45 -11.98 -0.58
C ALA A 207 -16.95 -10.72 -1.32
N PRO A 208 -16.70 -9.48 -0.85
CA PRO A 208 -17.09 -8.27 -1.60
C PRO A 208 -16.41 -8.17 -2.96
N LEU A 209 -15.14 -8.58 -3.05
CA LEU A 209 -14.38 -8.56 -4.30
C LEU A 209 -14.89 -9.62 -5.30
N ILE A 210 -15.18 -10.83 -4.80
CA ILE A 210 -15.78 -11.90 -5.64
C ILE A 210 -17.09 -11.37 -6.25
N GLU A 211 -17.96 -10.79 -5.44
CA GLU A 211 -19.26 -10.28 -5.91
C GLU A 211 -19.09 -9.13 -6.92
N ALA A 212 -18.17 -8.18 -6.65
CA ALA A 212 -17.89 -7.06 -7.56
C ALA A 212 -17.33 -7.50 -8.92
N PHE A 213 -16.61 -8.64 -8.95
CA PHE A 213 -15.97 -9.14 -10.17
C PHE A 213 -16.68 -10.32 -10.83
N LYS A 214 -17.71 -10.91 -10.21
CA LYS A 214 -18.45 -12.06 -10.70
C LYS A 214 -18.97 -11.90 -12.14
N SER A 215 -19.43 -10.70 -12.48
CA SER A 215 -19.89 -10.36 -13.84
C SER A 215 -18.82 -9.70 -14.72
N LYS A 216 -17.70 -9.30 -14.16
CA LYS A 216 -16.64 -8.56 -14.87
C LYS A 216 -15.47 -9.44 -15.28
N ALA A 217 -15.07 -10.38 -14.41
CA ALA A 217 -13.97 -11.30 -14.67
C ALA A 217 -14.41 -12.41 -15.61
N ASP A 218 -13.54 -12.74 -16.57
CA ASP A 218 -13.74 -13.89 -17.45
C ASP A 218 -13.41 -15.20 -16.70
N GLN A 219 -12.50 -15.11 -15.72
CA GLN A 219 -12.14 -16.21 -14.84
C GLN A 219 -11.86 -15.69 -13.43
N ILE A 220 -12.43 -16.32 -12.41
CA ILE A 220 -12.07 -16.17 -11.00
C ILE A 220 -11.43 -17.46 -10.54
N CYS A 221 -10.25 -17.37 -9.94
CA CYS A 221 -9.54 -18.51 -9.37
C CYS A 221 -9.41 -18.36 -7.86
N ILE A 222 -9.73 -19.40 -7.13
CA ILE A 222 -9.70 -19.44 -5.68
C ILE A 222 -8.65 -20.47 -5.24
N GLY A 223 -7.63 -20.02 -4.52
CA GLY A 223 -6.58 -20.85 -3.94
C GLY A 223 -6.41 -20.62 -2.45
N GLY A 224 -5.31 -21.11 -1.89
CA GLY A 224 -4.96 -20.93 -0.49
C GLY A 224 -5.96 -21.54 0.50
N LYS A 225 -5.91 -21.07 1.74
CA LYS A 225 -6.77 -21.61 2.81
C LYS A 225 -8.26 -21.41 2.54
N ILE A 226 -8.67 -20.34 1.87
CA ILE A 226 -10.08 -20.10 1.52
C ILE A 226 -10.64 -21.17 0.57
N ALA A 227 -9.81 -21.75 -0.31
CA ALA A 227 -10.18 -22.90 -1.13
C ALA A 227 -10.16 -24.19 -0.30
N ALA A 228 -9.12 -24.40 0.50
CA ALA A 228 -8.96 -25.59 1.35
C ALA A 228 -10.12 -25.77 2.34
N ASP A 229 -10.65 -24.67 2.87
CA ASP A 229 -11.77 -24.66 3.82
C ASP A 229 -13.15 -24.76 3.13
N GLY A 230 -13.21 -24.78 1.79
CA GLY A 230 -14.47 -24.85 1.04
C GLY A 230 -15.38 -23.63 1.23
N ALA A 231 -14.78 -22.46 1.49
CA ALA A 231 -15.51 -21.27 1.89
C ALA A 231 -16.19 -20.53 0.72
N VAL A 232 -15.87 -20.91 -0.54
CA VAL A 232 -16.43 -20.29 -1.76
C VAL A 232 -17.25 -21.33 -2.52
N GLN A 233 -18.42 -20.90 -3.03
CA GLN A 233 -19.27 -21.77 -3.83
C GLN A 233 -18.84 -21.76 -5.31
N PRO A 234 -18.86 -22.91 -5.99
CA PRO A 234 -18.59 -22.99 -7.44
C PRO A 234 -19.57 -22.15 -8.27
N ALA A 235 -19.08 -21.63 -9.41
CA ALA A 235 -19.90 -20.99 -10.44
C ALA A 235 -19.19 -21.19 -11.81
N ASP A 236 -19.87 -20.86 -12.90
CA ASP A 236 -19.39 -21.13 -14.27
C ASP A 236 -18.00 -20.53 -14.56
N ASN A 237 -17.70 -19.34 -14.02
CA ASN A 237 -16.42 -18.68 -14.18
C ASN A 237 -15.54 -18.71 -12.90
N ILE A 238 -15.87 -19.57 -11.93
CA ILE A 238 -15.09 -19.72 -10.69
C ILE A 238 -14.44 -21.10 -10.68
N TYR A 239 -13.10 -21.13 -10.72
CA TYR A 239 -12.30 -22.34 -10.49
C TYR A 239 -11.75 -22.30 -9.07
N ILE A 240 -12.00 -23.35 -8.30
CA ILE A 240 -11.51 -23.53 -6.92
C ILE A 240 -10.44 -24.60 -6.94
N ALA A 241 -9.33 -24.38 -6.22
CA ALA A 241 -8.27 -25.38 -6.09
C ALA A 241 -8.84 -26.73 -5.61
N GLU A 242 -8.45 -27.80 -6.28
CA GLU A 242 -8.96 -29.15 -6.06
C GLU A 242 -7.92 -30.09 -5.41
N ASP A 243 -6.64 -29.71 -5.45
CA ASP A 243 -5.56 -30.45 -4.79
C ASP A 243 -4.69 -29.51 -3.94
N PHE A 244 -4.06 -30.07 -2.91
CA PHE A 244 -3.28 -29.33 -1.93
C PHE A 244 -2.07 -30.12 -1.49
N ASP A 245 -0.97 -29.43 -1.20
CA ASP A 245 0.17 -29.97 -0.46
C ASP A 245 -0.12 -29.86 1.04
N GLU A 246 0.07 -30.96 1.75
CA GLU A 246 -0.29 -31.13 3.15
C GLU A 246 0.97 -31.33 4.01
N ASP A 247 0.91 -30.91 5.28
CA ASP A 247 1.91 -31.27 6.28
C ASP A 247 1.71 -32.72 6.78
N GLY A 248 2.59 -33.17 7.69
CA GLY A 248 2.51 -34.51 8.27
C GLY A 248 1.27 -34.77 9.13
N GLU A 249 0.46 -33.74 9.41
CA GLU A 249 -0.78 -33.82 10.18
C GLU A 249 -2.04 -33.71 9.31
N GLY A 250 -1.87 -33.54 7.99
CA GLY A 250 -2.95 -33.43 7.01
C GLY A 250 -3.54 -32.01 6.89
N HIS A 251 -2.83 -30.99 7.34
CA HIS A 251 -3.24 -29.62 7.09
C HIS A 251 -2.86 -29.20 5.66
N LYS A 252 -3.81 -28.68 4.90
CA LYS A 252 -3.63 -28.17 3.55
C LYS A 252 -2.93 -26.81 3.61
N LEU A 253 -1.64 -26.78 3.26
CA LEU A 253 -0.79 -25.60 3.46
C LEU A 253 -0.37 -24.89 2.18
N ASP A 254 -0.43 -25.53 0.99
CA ASP A 254 -0.25 -24.89 -0.32
C ASP A 254 -1.23 -25.49 -1.32
N CYS A 255 -1.47 -24.81 -2.44
CA CYS A 255 -2.17 -25.39 -3.56
C CYS A 255 -1.29 -26.44 -4.24
N GLY A 256 -1.88 -27.59 -4.58
CA GLY A 256 -1.17 -28.68 -5.22
C GLY A 256 -0.83 -28.40 -6.69
N PRO A 257 -0.06 -29.32 -7.31
CA PRO A 257 0.46 -29.15 -8.66
C PRO A 257 -0.62 -29.08 -9.75
N VAL A 258 -1.74 -29.78 -9.61
CA VAL A 258 -2.83 -29.76 -10.59
C VAL A 258 -3.51 -28.39 -10.61
N SER A 259 -3.89 -27.88 -9.44
CA SER A 259 -4.50 -26.55 -9.28
C SER A 259 -3.55 -25.44 -9.72
N THR A 260 -2.27 -25.55 -9.33
CA THR A 260 -1.23 -24.58 -9.73
C THR A 260 -1.06 -24.51 -11.25
N ALA A 261 -1.02 -25.68 -11.93
CA ALA A 261 -0.95 -25.72 -13.39
C ALA A 261 -2.17 -25.03 -14.05
N LYS A 262 -3.37 -25.26 -13.54
CA LYS A 262 -4.60 -24.62 -14.01
C LYS A 262 -4.56 -23.10 -13.82
N PHE A 263 -4.09 -22.62 -12.66
CA PHE A 263 -3.93 -21.17 -12.43
C PHE A 263 -2.96 -20.53 -13.44
N VAL A 264 -1.85 -21.20 -13.73
CA VAL A 264 -0.87 -20.77 -14.73
C VAL A 264 -1.50 -20.71 -16.13
N ASP A 265 -2.27 -21.74 -16.51
CA ASP A 265 -2.95 -21.77 -17.82
C ASP A 265 -3.94 -20.63 -17.97
N PHE A 266 -4.78 -20.37 -16.95
CA PHE A 266 -5.69 -19.23 -16.92
C PHE A 266 -4.95 -17.90 -16.97
N ALA A 267 -3.85 -17.74 -16.24
CA ALA A 267 -3.04 -16.53 -16.26
C ALA A 267 -2.45 -16.27 -17.65
N LYS A 268 -1.85 -17.30 -18.28
CA LYS A 268 -1.28 -17.19 -19.64
C LYS A 268 -2.32 -16.86 -20.71
N ALA A 269 -3.57 -17.30 -20.53
CA ALA A 269 -4.68 -16.97 -21.42
C ALA A 269 -5.22 -15.55 -21.19
N SER A 270 -4.88 -14.91 -20.07
CA SER A 270 -5.39 -13.60 -19.67
C SER A 270 -4.53 -12.44 -20.20
N LYS A 271 -5.16 -11.25 -20.31
CA LYS A 271 -4.47 -9.97 -20.59
C LYS A 271 -4.36 -9.09 -19.36
N THR A 272 -5.24 -9.28 -18.39
CA THR A 272 -5.19 -8.63 -17.08
C THR A 272 -5.35 -9.68 -16.01
N VAL A 273 -4.47 -9.66 -15.01
CA VAL A 273 -4.56 -10.50 -13.82
C VAL A 273 -4.49 -9.62 -12.58
N ILE A 274 -5.52 -9.73 -11.74
CA ILE A 274 -5.55 -9.13 -10.41
C ILE A 274 -5.33 -10.25 -9.41
N TRP A 275 -4.34 -10.13 -8.55
CA TRP A 275 -4.05 -11.14 -7.55
C TRP A 275 -4.06 -10.58 -6.12
N ASN A 276 -4.79 -11.25 -5.24
CA ASN A 276 -4.92 -10.90 -3.84
C ASN A 276 -4.84 -12.12 -2.93
N GLY A 277 -3.78 -12.23 -2.13
CA GLY A 277 -3.55 -13.29 -1.14
C GLY A 277 -2.76 -14.48 -1.70
N LEU A 278 -1.81 -14.94 -0.89
CA LEU A 278 -0.93 -16.07 -1.23
C LEU A 278 -1.71 -17.38 -1.39
N LEU A 279 -1.17 -18.30 -2.21
CA LEU A 279 -1.77 -19.59 -2.54
C LEU A 279 -1.42 -20.67 -1.54
N GLY A 280 -0.43 -20.39 -0.69
CA GLY A 280 0.06 -21.26 0.37
C GLY A 280 0.57 -20.45 1.57
N LYS A 281 1.11 -21.16 2.57
CA LYS A 281 1.75 -20.62 3.76
C LYS A 281 3.20 -20.25 3.43
N ALA A 282 3.38 -19.15 2.70
CA ALA A 282 4.67 -18.77 2.12
C ALA A 282 5.77 -18.41 3.14
N GLU A 283 5.43 -18.23 4.42
CA GLU A 283 6.42 -18.11 5.51
C GLU A 283 7.24 -19.41 5.70
N ASP A 284 6.71 -20.53 5.21
CA ASP A 284 7.39 -21.81 5.12
C ASP A 284 7.72 -22.11 3.65
N VAL A 285 9.00 -22.13 3.31
CA VAL A 285 9.49 -22.35 1.94
C VAL A 285 8.91 -23.65 1.32
N ALA A 286 8.63 -24.66 2.14
CA ALA A 286 8.01 -25.91 1.68
C ALA A 286 6.59 -25.72 1.11
N PHE A 287 5.90 -24.67 1.53
CA PHE A 287 4.52 -24.35 1.15
C PHE A 287 4.38 -23.02 0.42
N ALA A 288 5.43 -22.60 -0.29
CA ALA A 288 5.48 -21.38 -1.10
C ALA A 288 5.45 -21.66 -2.62
N THR A 289 5.40 -22.92 -3.01
CA THR A 289 5.62 -23.38 -4.40
C THR A 289 4.58 -22.80 -5.35
N ALA A 290 3.30 -22.91 -5.04
CA ALA A 290 2.23 -22.42 -5.91
C ALA A 290 2.32 -20.89 -6.10
N SER A 291 2.56 -20.15 -5.02
CA SER A 291 2.73 -18.69 -5.07
C SER A 291 3.95 -18.30 -5.90
N THR A 292 5.07 -18.99 -5.74
CA THR A 292 6.31 -18.75 -6.49
C THR A 292 6.11 -18.96 -7.99
N ILE A 293 5.54 -20.11 -8.38
CA ILE A 293 5.29 -20.43 -9.79
C ILE A 293 4.35 -19.38 -10.42
N PHE A 294 3.29 -19.02 -9.71
CA PHE A 294 2.31 -18.07 -10.23
C PHE A 294 2.89 -16.67 -10.36
N LEU A 295 3.68 -16.18 -9.39
CA LEU A 295 4.39 -14.88 -9.46
C LEU A 295 5.37 -14.85 -10.65
N LYS A 296 6.20 -15.88 -10.80
CA LYS A 296 7.13 -15.97 -11.93
C LYS A 296 6.38 -15.96 -13.26
N THR A 297 5.27 -16.69 -13.37
CA THR A 297 4.43 -16.68 -14.58
C THR A 297 3.95 -15.26 -14.94
N LEU A 298 3.54 -14.46 -13.96
CA LEU A 298 3.11 -13.10 -14.19
C LEU A 298 4.27 -12.15 -14.47
N GLY A 299 5.37 -12.25 -13.70
CA GLY A 299 6.51 -11.35 -13.77
C GLY A 299 7.35 -11.51 -15.04
N GLU A 300 7.43 -12.72 -15.58
CA GLU A 300 8.13 -13.06 -16.83
C GLU A 300 7.31 -12.72 -18.09
N ASN A 301 6.02 -12.42 -17.96
CA ASN A 301 5.14 -12.18 -19.11
C ASN A 301 4.72 -10.71 -19.23
N PRO A 302 5.44 -9.89 -20.03
CA PRO A 302 5.13 -8.46 -20.20
C PRO A 302 3.81 -8.19 -20.93
N ASN A 303 3.17 -9.21 -21.51
CA ASN A 303 1.87 -9.06 -22.18
C ASN A 303 0.68 -9.16 -21.21
N ILE A 304 0.93 -9.54 -19.94
CA ILE A 304 -0.08 -9.59 -18.90
C ILE A 304 0.02 -8.28 -18.07
N GLU A 305 -1.08 -7.55 -17.99
CA GLU A 305 -1.23 -6.44 -17.05
C GLU A 305 -1.46 -7.04 -15.66
N SER A 306 -0.36 -7.17 -14.88
CA SER A 306 -0.35 -7.84 -13.58
C SER A 306 -0.49 -6.83 -12.45
N ILE A 307 -1.52 -7.00 -11.61
CA ILE A 307 -1.83 -6.15 -10.45
C ILE A 307 -1.82 -7.01 -9.21
N ILE A 308 -0.78 -6.85 -8.40
CA ILE A 308 -0.58 -7.59 -7.17
C ILE A 308 -1.05 -6.71 -6.02
N LEU A 309 -2.00 -7.23 -5.24
CA LEU A 309 -2.60 -6.53 -4.11
C LEU A 309 -2.21 -7.20 -2.79
N VAL A 310 -2.08 -6.41 -1.73
CA VAL A 310 -1.91 -6.83 -0.32
C VAL A 310 -0.48 -7.13 0.13
N GLY A 311 -0.22 -6.71 1.38
CA GLY A 311 1.05 -6.74 2.09
C GLY A 311 1.85 -8.03 1.95
N ASP A 312 1.27 -9.19 2.30
CA ASP A 312 2.00 -10.47 2.28
C ASP A 312 2.35 -10.91 0.85
N THR A 313 1.40 -10.77 -0.11
CA THR A 313 1.65 -11.11 -1.52
C THR A 313 2.64 -10.15 -2.16
N THR A 314 2.56 -8.86 -1.82
CA THR A 314 3.49 -7.85 -2.32
C THR A 314 4.88 -8.04 -1.71
N ALA A 315 4.98 -8.30 -0.40
CA ALA A 315 6.26 -8.59 0.25
C ALA A 315 6.93 -9.84 -0.34
N PHE A 316 6.15 -10.90 -0.59
CA PHE A 316 6.66 -12.11 -1.23
C PHE A 316 7.13 -11.84 -2.68
N ALA A 317 6.40 -11.00 -3.43
CA ALA A 317 6.82 -10.60 -4.77
C ALA A 317 8.12 -9.79 -4.76
N GLU A 318 8.32 -8.94 -3.75
CA GLU A 318 9.56 -8.18 -3.58
C GLU A 318 10.77 -9.06 -3.30
N GLU A 319 10.61 -10.07 -2.43
CA GLU A 319 11.69 -11.01 -2.15
C GLU A 319 12.11 -11.73 -3.41
N LEU A 320 11.16 -12.22 -4.20
CA LEU A 320 11.47 -12.86 -5.47
C LEU A 320 12.12 -11.90 -6.48
N MET A 321 11.73 -10.62 -6.51
CA MET A 321 12.36 -9.61 -7.37
C MET A 321 13.78 -9.25 -6.92
N LYS A 322 14.14 -9.42 -5.65
CA LYS A 322 15.55 -9.28 -5.20
C LYS A 322 16.43 -10.43 -5.70
N GLU A 323 15.83 -11.61 -5.87
CA GLU A 323 16.53 -12.80 -6.41
C GLU A 323 16.56 -12.80 -7.95
N ASP A 324 15.58 -12.19 -8.61
CA ASP A 324 15.44 -12.16 -10.08
C ASP A 324 14.97 -10.78 -10.57
N ASP A 325 15.92 -9.96 -11.00
CA ASP A 325 15.70 -8.61 -11.53
C ASP A 325 14.87 -8.59 -12.84
N ALA A 326 14.66 -9.72 -13.50
CA ALA A 326 13.89 -9.82 -14.73
C ALA A 326 12.38 -9.75 -14.47
N LEU A 327 11.93 -10.09 -13.26
CA LEU A 327 10.51 -10.05 -12.90
C LEU A 327 9.98 -8.62 -12.89
N LYS A 328 8.90 -8.38 -13.64
CA LYS A 328 8.25 -7.07 -13.73
C LYS A 328 6.75 -7.20 -13.56
N PHE A 329 6.17 -6.32 -12.75
CA PHE A 329 4.73 -6.24 -12.53
C PHE A 329 4.21 -4.87 -12.91
N THR A 330 2.99 -4.79 -13.42
CA THR A 330 2.36 -3.50 -13.76
C THR A 330 2.12 -2.66 -12.53
N LEU A 331 1.62 -3.29 -11.45
CA LEU A 331 1.43 -2.67 -10.15
C LEU A 331 1.70 -3.68 -9.03
N LEU A 332 2.62 -3.33 -8.13
CA LEU A 332 2.70 -3.87 -6.79
C LEU A 332 2.06 -2.83 -5.87
N SER A 333 0.86 -3.11 -5.39
CA SER A 333 0.12 -2.15 -4.56
C SER A 333 0.69 -2.10 -3.13
N THR A 334 0.83 -0.89 -2.59
CA THR A 334 1.21 -0.67 -1.20
C THR A 334 0.02 -0.81 -0.25
N GLY A 335 -1.22 -0.81 -0.77
CA GLY A 335 -2.43 -0.64 0.01
C GLY A 335 -3.47 -1.74 -0.10
N GLY A 336 -3.19 -2.94 0.42
CA GLY A 336 -4.08 -4.08 0.33
C GLY A 336 -5.54 -3.82 0.69
N GLY A 337 -5.80 -3.33 1.90
CA GLY A 337 -7.16 -3.04 2.36
C GLY A 337 -7.83 -1.92 1.56
N ALA A 338 -7.10 -0.83 1.30
CA ALA A 338 -7.62 0.28 0.50
C ALA A 338 -7.91 -0.14 -0.95
N ALA A 339 -7.06 -0.99 -1.55
CA ALA A 339 -7.28 -1.50 -2.89
C ALA A 339 -8.52 -2.41 -2.97
N LEU A 340 -8.73 -3.28 -1.97
CA LEU A 340 -9.92 -4.13 -1.88
C LEU A 340 -11.19 -3.30 -1.77
N GLU A 341 -11.24 -2.32 -0.88
CA GLU A 341 -12.36 -1.41 -0.71
C GLU A 341 -12.66 -0.66 -2.02
N PHE A 342 -11.62 -0.13 -2.66
CA PHE A 342 -11.74 0.60 -3.92
C PHE A 342 -12.29 -0.29 -5.05
N LEU A 343 -11.73 -1.49 -5.24
CA LEU A 343 -12.15 -2.43 -6.26
C LEU A 343 -13.56 -3.00 -6.01
N SER A 344 -13.98 -3.04 -4.75
CA SER A 344 -15.35 -3.41 -4.35
C SER A 344 -16.37 -2.28 -4.54
N GLY A 345 -15.92 -1.09 -4.97
CA GLY A 345 -16.78 0.07 -5.24
C GLY A 345 -17.09 0.93 -4.02
N ASN A 346 -16.40 0.72 -2.91
CA ASN A 346 -16.56 1.53 -1.71
C ASN A 346 -15.87 2.89 -1.85
N THR A 347 -16.42 3.91 -1.20
CA THR A 347 -15.80 5.24 -1.13
C THR A 347 -14.62 5.22 -0.16
N LEU A 348 -13.56 5.95 -0.50
CA LEU A 348 -12.37 6.07 0.33
C LEU A 348 -12.29 7.48 0.93
N PRO A 349 -12.45 7.64 2.26
CA PRO A 349 -12.48 8.96 2.91
C PRO A 349 -11.28 9.85 2.57
N GLY A 350 -10.07 9.28 2.48
CA GLY A 350 -8.88 10.04 2.13
C GLY A 350 -8.81 10.44 0.65
N LEU A 351 -9.51 9.74 -0.24
CA LEU A 351 -9.67 10.14 -1.64
C LEU A 351 -10.72 11.25 -1.77
N GLU A 352 -11.82 11.16 -1.01
CA GLU A 352 -12.84 12.21 -0.96
C GLU A 352 -12.28 13.54 -0.44
N ALA A 353 -11.32 13.49 0.49
CA ALA A 353 -10.66 14.65 1.06
C ALA A 353 -9.80 15.44 0.05
N ILE A 354 -9.41 14.84 -1.07
CA ILE A 354 -8.66 15.53 -2.13
C ILE A 354 -9.61 16.39 -2.95
N GLU A 355 -9.24 17.64 -3.18
CA GLU A 355 -10.03 18.58 -3.96
C GLU A 355 -10.21 18.13 -5.42
N ASN A 356 -11.35 18.53 -6.01
CA ASN A 356 -11.58 18.30 -7.43
C ASN A 356 -10.94 19.44 -8.24
N LYS A 357 -10.57 19.12 -9.48
CA LYS A 357 -10.08 20.11 -10.48
C LYS A 357 -11.18 21.06 -10.90
#